data_c8581cc1f43e249e28e79dd54af1d5c2
#
_entry.id   c8581cc1f43e249e28e79dd54af1d5c2
#
_cell.length_a   1.000
_cell.length_b   1.000
_cell.length_c   1.000
_cell.angle_alpha   90.00
_cell.angle_beta   90.00
_cell.angle_gamma   90.00
#
_symmetry.space_group_name_H-M   'P 1'
#
loop_
_entity.id
_entity.type
_entity.pdbx_description
1 polymer ?
#
loop_
_entity_poly.entity_id
_entity_poly.type
_entity_poly.pdbx_seq_one_letter_code
_entity_poly.pdbx_strand_id
1 'polypeptide(L)'
;MNCTRGGGWVESNGSCSSPGGGSAGPLKYDSGISDRVARPYAKKLATAGVCSHFYGGNPGTRLKAAGYTSYRWAENLGCRYYSDLNRMAINLVRFFQSEKGYNGGHWRNMMDPRYDRAGVGLWVSGGNLRLVIDFYHP
;
A
#
# COMPACT_ATOMS: atom_id res chain seq x y z
N MET A 1 1.83 -2.73 7.96
CA MET A 1 0.61 -3.45 7.54
C MET A 1 0.42 -4.77 8.29
N ASN A 2 1.42 -5.63 8.40
CA ASN A 2 1.27 -6.91 9.12
C ASN A 2 0.91 -6.76 10.60
N CYS A 3 1.33 -5.68 11.25
CA CYS A 3 0.86 -5.29 12.58
C CYS A 3 -0.68 -5.22 12.64
N THR A 4 -1.27 -4.45 11.74
CA THR A 4 -2.73 -4.23 11.69
C THR A 4 -3.47 -5.52 11.30
N ARG A 5 -2.94 -6.28 10.33
CA ARG A 5 -3.51 -7.58 9.93
C ARG A 5 -3.51 -8.59 11.09
N GLY A 6 -2.49 -8.53 11.95
CA GLY A 6 -2.40 -9.33 13.16
C GLY A 6 -3.24 -8.83 14.33
N GLY A 7 -4.10 -7.83 14.13
CA GLY A 7 -4.97 -7.26 15.16
C GLY A 7 -4.30 -6.16 15.99
N GLY A 8 -3.08 -5.75 15.63
CA GLY A 8 -2.39 -4.65 16.28
C GLY A 8 -2.75 -3.29 15.70
N TRP A 9 -2.10 -2.27 16.23
CA TRP A 9 -2.24 -0.87 15.80
C TRP A 9 -0.87 -0.23 15.61
N VAL A 10 -0.67 0.43 14.48
CA VAL A 10 0.58 1.16 14.20
C VAL A 10 0.50 2.52 14.88
N GLU A 11 1.42 2.75 15.81
CA GLU A 11 1.52 3.99 16.58
C GLU A 11 2.31 5.07 15.81
N SER A 12 2.30 6.30 16.33
CA SER A 12 2.96 7.44 15.67
C SER A 12 4.48 7.28 15.53
N ASN A 13 5.10 6.49 16.38
CA ASN A 13 6.53 6.15 16.30
C ASN A 13 6.82 4.92 15.42
N GLY A 14 5.78 4.32 14.80
CA GLY A 14 5.90 3.13 13.96
C GLY A 14 5.87 1.80 14.72
N SER A 15 5.77 1.82 16.06
CA SER A 15 5.64 0.59 16.85
C SER A 15 4.27 -0.07 16.62
N CYS A 16 4.20 -1.37 16.88
CA CYS A 16 2.97 -2.16 16.82
C CYS A 16 2.46 -2.38 18.24
N SER A 17 1.27 -1.85 18.54
CA SER A 17 0.62 -2.03 19.85
C SER A 17 -0.66 -2.85 19.75
N SER A 18 -1.10 -3.37 20.91
CA SER A 18 -2.33 -4.17 21.03
C SER A 18 -2.47 -5.31 20.00
N PRO A 19 -1.43 -6.16 19.82
CA PRO A 19 -1.51 -7.29 18.91
C PRO A 19 -2.53 -8.31 19.41
N GLY A 20 -3.15 -9.03 18.45
CA GLY A 20 -4.07 -10.13 18.74
C GLY A 20 -5.45 -9.93 18.10
N GLY A 21 -6.15 -11.04 17.87
CA GLY A 21 -7.50 -11.03 17.29
C GLY A 21 -7.57 -10.62 15.82
N GLY A 22 -6.46 -10.59 15.10
CA GLY A 22 -6.41 -10.29 13.67
C GLY A 22 -7.04 -11.40 12.84
N SER A 23 -7.86 -11.01 11.87
CA SER A 23 -8.57 -11.94 10.98
C SER A 23 -7.81 -12.26 9.70
N ALA A 24 -6.71 -11.57 9.42
CA ALA A 24 -5.95 -11.71 8.20
C ALA A 24 -4.53 -12.21 8.47
N GLY A 25 -4.08 -13.20 7.72
CA GLY A 25 -2.70 -13.69 7.78
C GLY A 25 -1.68 -12.64 7.30
N PRO A 26 -0.40 -12.79 7.66
CA PRO A 26 0.63 -11.83 7.26
C PRO A 26 0.83 -11.85 5.73
N LEU A 27 1.07 -10.68 5.17
CA LEU A 27 1.48 -10.52 3.77
C LEU A 27 2.97 -10.82 3.63
N LYS A 28 3.32 -11.61 2.63
CA LYS A 28 4.70 -11.76 2.18
C LYS A 28 5.09 -10.55 1.34
N TYR A 29 6.29 -10.04 1.54
CA TYR A 29 6.85 -9.01 0.65
C TYR A 29 7.18 -9.63 -0.72
N ASP A 30 6.66 -9.05 -1.78
CA ASP A 30 6.95 -9.44 -3.16
C ASP A 30 7.82 -8.37 -3.83
N SER A 31 9.12 -8.68 -3.98
CA SER A 31 10.06 -7.75 -4.61
C SER A 31 9.75 -7.51 -6.09
N GLY A 32 9.22 -8.51 -6.78
CA GLY A 32 8.84 -8.39 -8.18
C GLY A 32 7.70 -7.39 -8.38
N ILE A 33 6.67 -7.43 -7.54
CA ILE A 33 5.59 -6.42 -7.55
C ILE A 33 6.17 -5.05 -7.17
N SER A 34 7.02 -4.99 -6.14
CA SER A 34 7.63 -3.73 -5.71
C SER A 34 8.45 -3.07 -6.82
N ASP A 35 9.32 -3.83 -7.48
CA ASP A 35 10.30 -3.28 -8.43
C ASP A 35 9.71 -3.03 -9.82
N ARG A 36 8.73 -3.85 -10.24
CA ARG A 36 8.17 -3.78 -11.60
C ARG A 36 6.81 -3.09 -11.68
N VAL A 37 6.11 -2.93 -10.54
CA VAL A 37 4.76 -2.34 -10.52
C VAL A 37 4.69 -1.15 -9.58
N ALA A 38 4.80 -1.36 -8.27
CA ALA A 38 4.52 -0.34 -7.26
C ALA A 38 5.49 0.84 -7.31
N ARG A 39 6.81 0.59 -7.35
CA ARG A 39 7.82 1.65 -7.38
C ARG A 39 7.82 2.46 -8.68
N PRO A 40 7.77 1.85 -9.88
CA PRO A 40 7.62 2.61 -11.12
C PRO A 40 6.35 3.46 -11.14
N TYR A 41 5.26 2.96 -10.60
CA TYR A 41 4.02 3.71 -10.54
C TYR A 41 4.09 4.87 -9.54
N ALA A 42 4.63 4.65 -8.34
CA ALA A 42 4.87 5.70 -7.37
C ALA A 42 5.74 6.83 -7.97
N LYS A 43 6.81 6.47 -8.69
CA LYS A 43 7.67 7.42 -9.42
C LYS A 43 6.88 8.21 -10.45
N LYS A 44 6.10 7.55 -11.28
CA LYS A 44 5.26 8.18 -12.31
C LYS A 44 4.31 9.20 -11.70
N LEU A 45 3.60 8.82 -10.63
CA LEU A 45 2.66 9.71 -9.94
C LEU A 45 3.36 10.90 -9.28
N ALA A 46 4.47 10.67 -8.58
CA ALA A 46 5.21 11.74 -7.91
C ALA A 46 5.78 12.75 -8.90
N THR A 47 6.35 12.28 -10.01
CA THR A 47 6.91 13.13 -11.08
C THR A 47 5.84 13.98 -11.75
N ALA A 48 4.66 13.42 -11.99
CA ALA A 48 3.54 14.13 -12.59
C ALA A 48 2.72 14.99 -11.61
N GLY A 49 2.97 14.86 -10.30
CA GLY A 49 2.17 15.54 -9.26
C GLY A 49 0.73 15.02 -9.18
N VAL A 50 0.46 13.79 -9.63
CA VAL A 50 -0.88 13.19 -9.70
C VAL A 50 -1.09 12.25 -8.51
N CYS A 51 -2.35 12.15 -8.05
CA CYS A 51 -2.80 11.18 -7.06
C CYS A 51 -4.01 10.42 -7.61
N SER A 52 -3.78 9.28 -8.25
CA SER A 52 -4.84 8.49 -8.91
C SER A 52 -4.40 7.05 -9.09
N HIS A 53 -5.32 6.11 -8.92
CA HIS A 53 -5.11 4.71 -9.25
C HIS A 53 -5.08 4.44 -10.77
N PHE A 54 -5.54 5.39 -11.58
CA PHE A 54 -5.83 5.17 -13.00
C PHE A 54 -4.97 5.99 -13.96
N TYR A 55 -3.93 6.64 -13.46
CA TYR A 55 -3.03 7.44 -14.30
C TYR A 55 -2.20 6.56 -15.24
N GLY A 56 -2.66 6.46 -16.49
CA GLY A 56 -2.04 5.61 -17.52
C GLY A 56 -2.34 4.12 -17.36
N GLY A 57 -3.54 3.76 -16.88
CA GLY A 57 -4.03 2.40 -16.71
C GLY A 57 -4.43 2.08 -15.28
N ASN A 58 -5.11 0.96 -15.08
CA ASN A 58 -5.54 0.50 -13.76
C ASN A 58 -4.46 -0.43 -13.12
N PRO A 59 -4.55 -0.71 -11.81
CA PRO A 59 -3.58 -1.57 -11.12
C PRO A 59 -3.47 -2.97 -11.72
N GLY A 60 -4.60 -3.58 -12.10
CA GLY A 60 -4.61 -4.92 -12.72
C GLY A 60 -3.86 -4.96 -14.05
N THR A 61 -3.97 -3.90 -14.86
CA THR A 61 -3.22 -3.80 -16.13
C THR A 61 -1.72 -3.73 -15.87
N ARG A 62 -1.29 -2.97 -14.86
CA ARG A 62 0.13 -2.86 -14.48
C ARG A 62 0.68 -4.20 -13.96
N LEU A 63 -0.08 -4.86 -13.10
CA LEU A 63 0.26 -6.20 -12.57
C LEU A 63 0.37 -7.22 -13.70
N LYS A 64 -0.61 -7.26 -14.60
CA LYS A 64 -0.62 -8.18 -15.75
C LYS A 64 0.59 -7.95 -16.67
N ALA A 65 0.94 -6.71 -16.95
CA ALA A 65 2.12 -6.38 -17.75
C ALA A 65 3.43 -6.85 -17.11
N ALA A 66 3.47 -6.95 -15.79
CA ALA A 66 4.59 -7.48 -15.02
C ALA A 66 4.54 -9.01 -14.81
N GLY A 67 3.57 -9.71 -15.41
CA GLY A 67 3.42 -11.17 -15.32
C GLY A 67 2.54 -11.66 -14.17
N TYR A 68 1.88 -10.78 -13.43
CA TYR A 68 0.93 -11.11 -12.37
C TYR A 68 -0.48 -11.15 -12.93
N THR A 69 -0.95 -12.32 -13.36
CA THR A 69 -2.15 -12.47 -14.20
C THR A 69 -3.42 -12.79 -13.44
N SER A 70 -3.36 -13.05 -12.12
CA SER A 70 -4.54 -13.27 -11.30
C SER A 70 -5.40 -11.99 -11.20
N TYR A 71 -6.72 -12.17 -11.11
CA TYR A 71 -7.67 -11.08 -10.86
C TYR A 71 -7.78 -10.69 -9.38
N ARG A 72 -7.10 -11.40 -8.48
CA ARG A 72 -7.11 -11.13 -7.03
C ARG A 72 -6.04 -10.11 -6.69
N TRP A 73 -6.37 -8.86 -6.86
CA TRP A 73 -5.50 -7.73 -6.57
C TRP A 73 -6.27 -6.55 -5.98
N ALA A 74 -5.57 -5.70 -5.28
CA ALA A 74 -6.03 -4.39 -4.86
C ALA A 74 -4.84 -3.43 -4.75
N GLU A 75 -5.12 -2.14 -4.71
CA GLU A 75 -4.08 -1.11 -4.55
C GLU A 75 -4.50 -0.12 -3.45
N ASN A 76 -3.59 0.18 -2.55
CA ASN A 76 -3.66 1.35 -1.69
C ASN A 76 -2.68 2.41 -2.19
N LEU A 77 -3.14 3.65 -2.26
CA LEU A 77 -2.36 4.80 -2.70
C LEU A 77 -2.38 5.88 -1.62
N GLY A 78 -1.21 6.34 -1.24
CA GLY A 78 -1.03 7.46 -0.33
C GLY A 78 -0.27 8.60 -1.00
N CYS A 79 -0.79 9.83 -0.86
CA CYS A 79 -0.22 11.03 -1.46
C CYS A 79 0.00 12.06 -0.36
N ARG A 80 1.22 12.57 -0.26
CA ARG A 80 1.61 13.60 0.72
C ARG A 80 2.63 14.54 0.11
N TYR A 81 2.81 15.68 0.74
CA TYR A 81 4.00 16.50 0.54
C TYR A 81 5.13 15.93 1.38
N TYR A 82 6.33 15.91 0.81
CA TYR A 82 7.51 15.40 1.47
C TYR A 82 7.95 16.34 2.60
N SER A 83 8.20 15.76 3.77
CA SER A 83 8.89 16.43 4.88
C SER A 83 9.94 15.50 5.52
N ASP A 84 9.52 14.28 5.88
CA ASP A 84 10.36 13.22 6.44
C ASP A 84 9.85 11.88 5.93
N LEU A 85 10.69 11.13 5.22
CA LEU A 85 10.29 9.92 4.51
C LEU A 85 9.71 8.85 5.44
N ASN A 86 10.40 8.57 6.54
CA ASN A 86 9.97 7.55 7.49
C ASN A 86 8.66 7.96 8.17
N ARG A 87 8.59 9.22 8.61
CA ARG A 87 7.41 9.77 9.25
C ARG A 87 6.20 9.75 8.33
N MET A 88 6.38 10.11 7.06
CA MET A 88 5.29 10.11 6.09
C MET A 88 4.82 8.69 5.76
N ALA A 89 5.70 7.72 5.65
CA ALA A 89 5.34 6.32 5.44
C ALA A 89 4.52 5.77 6.62
N ILE A 90 4.94 6.05 7.86
CA ILE A 90 4.19 5.68 9.07
C ILE A 90 2.82 6.36 9.07
N ASN A 91 2.76 7.65 8.80
CA ASN A 91 1.52 8.42 8.79
C ASN A 91 0.53 7.89 7.73
N LEU A 92 1.00 7.49 6.57
CA LEU A 92 0.15 6.91 5.52
C LEU A 92 -0.43 5.55 5.93
N VAL A 93 0.38 4.67 6.52
CA VAL A 93 -0.13 3.40 7.05
C VAL A 93 -1.14 3.64 8.17
N ARG A 94 -0.89 4.61 9.06
CA ARG A 94 -1.84 5.02 10.11
C ARG A 94 -3.13 5.60 9.52
N PHE A 95 -3.04 6.37 8.46
CA PHE A 95 -4.21 6.85 7.73
C PHE A 95 -5.03 5.68 7.18
N PHE A 96 -4.40 4.70 6.55
CA PHE A 96 -5.12 3.52 6.03
C PHE A 96 -5.81 2.72 7.14
N GLN A 97 -5.15 2.53 8.28
CA GLN A 97 -5.77 1.82 9.41
C GLN A 97 -6.88 2.62 10.10
N SER A 98 -6.83 3.95 10.07
CA SER A 98 -7.85 4.82 10.68
C SER A 98 -9.21 4.69 9.99
N GLU A 99 -9.24 4.19 8.77
CA GLU A 99 -10.48 3.92 8.03
C GLU A 99 -11.29 2.73 8.59
N LYS A 100 -10.75 2.00 9.59
CA LYS A 100 -11.47 0.93 10.30
C LYS A 100 -12.85 1.39 10.79
N GLY A 101 -12.94 2.61 11.30
CA GLY A 101 -14.17 3.15 11.91
C GLY A 101 -15.37 3.21 10.97
N TYR A 102 -15.14 3.36 9.67
CA TYR A 102 -16.18 3.40 8.64
C TYR A 102 -15.97 2.38 7.53
N ASN A 103 -15.10 1.38 7.75
CA ASN A 103 -14.80 0.31 6.80
C ASN A 103 -14.40 0.83 5.42
N GLY A 104 -13.47 1.81 5.38
CA GLY A 104 -13.01 2.47 4.16
C GLY A 104 -12.21 1.54 3.24
N GLY A 105 -11.97 2.01 2.01
CA GLY A 105 -11.34 1.19 0.96
C GLY A 105 -9.93 0.71 1.31
N HIS A 106 -9.10 1.59 1.86
CA HIS A 106 -7.73 1.23 2.25
C HIS A 106 -7.72 0.20 3.38
N TRP A 107 -8.60 0.35 4.37
CA TRP A 107 -8.78 -0.62 5.45
C TRP A 107 -9.21 -2.00 4.90
N ARG A 108 -10.25 -2.03 4.05
CA ARG A 108 -10.73 -3.28 3.45
C ARG A 108 -9.63 -4.01 2.68
N ASN A 109 -8.88 -3.29 1.83
CA ASN A 109 -7.77 -3.88 1.06
C ASN A 109 -6.71 -4.45 1.99
N MET A 110 -6.35 -3.70 3.03
CA MET A 110 -5.31 -4.10 3.98
C MET A 110 -5.71 -5.33 4.80
N MET A 111 -7.00 -5.47 5.14
CA MET A 111 -7.53 -6.54 6.00
C MET A 111 -8.11 -7.72 5.23
N ASP A 112 -8.13 -7.67 3.90
CA ASP A 112 -8.69 -8.76 3.09
C ASP A 112 -7.82 -10.03 3.21
N PRO A 113 -8.39 -11.13 3.75
CA PRO A 113 -7.64 -12.38 3.95
C PRO A 113 -7.29 -13.09 2.64
N ARG A 114 -7.89 -12.69 1.53
CA ARG A 114 -7.62 -13.28 0.21
C ARG A 114 -6.26 -12.91 -0.34
N TYR A 115 -5.62 -11.83 0.16
CA TYR A 115 -4.26 -11.45 -0.26
C TYR A 115 -3.23 -12.09 0.64
N ASP A 116 -2.19 -12.68 0.04
CA ASP A 116 -1.09 -13.35 0.73
C ASP A 116 0.26 -12.64 0.55
N ARG A 117 0.33 -11.67 -0.36
CA ARG A 117 1.55 -10.88 -0.63
C ARG A 117 1.24 -9.45 -1.01
N ALA A 118 2.25 -8.60 -0.91
CA ALA A 118 2.18 -7.23 -1.38
C ALA A 118 3.54 -6.72 -1.85
N GLY A 119 3.50 -5.89 -2.90
CA GLY A 119 4.61 -5.04 -3.30
C GLY A 119 4.40 -3.61 -2.81
N VAL A 120 5.49 -2.93 -2.52
CA VAL A 120 5.49 -1.56 -2.00
C VAL A 120 6.40 -0.68 -2.85
N GLY A 121 5.88 0.46 -3.27
CA GLY A 121 6.62 1.51 -3.95
C GLY A 121 6.48 2.83 -3.20
N LEU A 122 7.62 3.47 -2.92
CA LEU A 122 7.67 4.79 -2.31
C LEU A 122 8.57 5.66 -3.15
N TRP A 123 8.10 6.86 -3.52
CA TRP A 123 8.87 7.79 -4.33
C TRP A 123 8.57 9.23 -3.97
N VAL A 124 9.60 10.07 -4.07
CA VAL A 124 9.51 11.52 -3.89
C VAL A 124 10.06 12.21 -5.12
N SER A 125 9.31 13.17 -5.65
CA SER A 125 9.74 14.03 -6.77
C SER A 125 9.08 15.40 -6.64
N GLY A 126 9.86 16.49 -6.73
CA GLY A 126 9.34 17.86 -6.65
C GLY A 126 8.50 18.13 -5.38
N GLY A 127 8.87 17.54 -4.23
CA GLY A 127 8.11 17.64 -2.99
C GLY A 127 6.89 16.72 -2.90
N ASN A 128 6.53 16.01 -3.96
CA ASN A 128 5.43 15.04 -3.96
C ASN A 128 5.93 13.67 -3.50
N LEU A 129 5.36 13.17 -2.41
CA LEU A 129 5.57 11.79 -1.96
C LEU A 129 4.39 10.94 -2.38
N ARG A 130 4.67 9.77 -2.95
CA ARG A 130 3.67 8.74 -3.28
C ARG A 130 4.06 7.40 -2.70
N LEU A 131 3.12 6.78 -2.00
CA LEU A 131 3.20 5.41 -1.51
C LEU A 131 2.18 4.58 -2.29
N VAL A 132 2.63 3.55 -2.95
CA VAL A 132 1.79 2.56 -3.66
C VAL A 132 1.97 1.21 -2.99
N ILE A 133 0.89 0.54 -2.67
CA ILE A 133 0.90 -0.82 -2.13
C ILE A 133 -0.03 -1.66 -3.00
N ASP A 134 0.54 -2.56 -3.77
CA ASP A 134 -0.21 -3.52 -4.58
C ASP A 134 -0.32 -4.84 -3.83
N PHE A 135 -1.55 -5.19 -3.43
CA PHE A 135 -1.90 -6.49 -2.83
C PHE A 135 -2.19 -7.50 -3.93
N TYR A 136 -1.81 -8.75 -3.70
CA TYR A 136 -1.95 -9.78 -4.70
C TYR A 136 -2.10 -11.18 -4.11
N HIS A 137 -2.78 -12.04 -4.84
CA HIS A 137 -2.79 -13.48 -4.64
C HIS A 137 -2.80 -14.17 -6.02
N PRO A 138 -1.88 -15.15 -6.26
CA PRO A 138 -1.80 -15.90 -7.52
C PRO A 138 -3.08 -16.64 -7.89
#